data_effb2f96ed5c9be560a69f0198b181a9
#
_entry.id   effb2f96ed5c9be560a69f0198b181a9
#
_cell.length_a   1.000
_cell.length_b   1.000
_cell.length_c   1.000
_cell.angle_alpha   90.00
_cell.angle_beta   90.00
_cell.angle_gamma   90.00
#
_symmetry.space_group_name_H-M   'P 1'
#
loop_
_entity.id
_entity.type
_entity.pdbx_description
1 polymer ?
#
loop_
_entity_poly.entity_id
_entity_poly.type
_entity_poly.pdbx_seq_one_letter_code
_entity_poly.pdbx_strand_id
1 'polypeptide(L)'
;MGMSDLNERLNQLEQGALNFLFPRRCPFCNQHIGSKELICAGCEKKLPYTGDRAVRQTSWGRVAAPLYYEDAVRRAILDFKFKGRMGGLPCFGSLTARCAAEEFGGEFDAITWVPVSRKRLRKRGFDQARYLAGSLCVEWHVEPQETLRKILDNPPQSGLEDADARRANVLGAYEAVHPERIAGKRFLLVDDI
;
A
#
# COMPACT_ATOMS: atom_id res chain seq x y z
N MET A 1 16.10 5.55 -39.50
CA MET A 1 15.01 5.10 -38.58
C MET A 1 15.61 3.94 -37.80
N GLY A 2 16.05 4.20 -36.55
CA GLY A 2 16.81 3.23 -35.76
C GLY A 2 15.93 2.17 -35.11
N MET A 3 16.49 1.01 -34.78
CA MET A 3 15.81 -0.10 -34.10
C MET A 3 15.19 0.35 -32.75
N SER A 4 15.71 1.40 -32.11
CA SER A 4 15.14 2.02 -30.90
C SER A 4 13.79 2.71 -31.17
N ASP A 5 13.65 3.40 -32.30
CA ASP A 5 12.43 4.12 -32.69
C ASP A 5 11.27 3.14 -33.03
N LEU A 6 11.63 2.00 -33.62
CA LEU A 6 10.67 0.93 -33.93
C LEU A 6 10.17 0.25 -32.63
N ASN A 7 11.05 -0.02 -31.68
CA ASN A 7 10.70 -0.60 -30.38
C ASN A 7 9.84 0.35 -29.55
N GLU A 8 10.10 1.64 -29.56
CA GLU A 8 9.24 2.63 -28.87
C GLU A 8 7.85 2.69 -29.47
N ARG A 9 7.73 2.65 -30.80
CA ARG A 9 6.41 2.63 -31.50
C ARG A 9 5.63 1.35 -31.22
N LEU A 10 6.29 0.19 -31.21
CA LEU A 10 5.66 -1.08 -30.86
C LEU A 10 5.17 -1.07 -29.41
N ASN A 11 5.98 -0.61 -28.47
CA ASN A 11 5.59 -0.46 -27.07
C ASN A 11 4.42 0.53 -26.89
N GLN A 12 4.37 1.63 -27.64
CA GLN A 12 3.25 2.57 -27.63
C GLN A 12 1.96 1.96 -28.17
N LEU A 13 2.04 1.15 -29.24
CA LEU A 13 0.88 0.45 -29.82
C LEU A 13 0.36 -0.65 -28.87
N GLU A 14 1.25 -1.43 -28.26
CA GLU A 14 0.88 -2.43 -27.24
C GLU A 14 0.23 -1.78 -26.02
N GLN A 15 0.81 -0.70 -25.50
CA GLN A 15 0.24 0.07 -24.40
C GLN A 15 -1.12 0.68 -24.78
N GLY A 16 -1.26 1.17 -26.02
CA GLY A 16 -2.53 1.68 -26.55
C GLY A 16 -3.61 0.60 -26.62
N ALA A 17 -3.28 -0.57 -27.14
CA ALA A 17 -4.20 -1.70 -27.24
C ALA A 17 -4.59 -2.25 -25.87
N LEU A 18 -3.64 -2.38 -24.95
CA LEU A 18 -3.89 -2.78 -23.55
C LEU A 18 -4.78 -1.78 -22.81
N ASN A 19 -4.55 -0.47 -22.99
CA ASN A 19 -5.39 0.56 -22.41
C ASN A 19 -6.80 0.62 -22.99
N PHE A 20 -6.96 0.25 -24.27
CA PHE A 20 -8.28 0.14 -24.90
C PHE A 20 -9.06 -1.08 -24.38
N LEU A 21 -8.41 -2.22 -24.22
CA LEU A 21 -9.03 -3.45 -23.72
C LEU A 21 -9.23 -3.43 -22.22
N PHE A 22 -8.30 -2.81 -21.48
CA PHE A 22 -8.29 -2.72 -20.01
C PHE A 22 -8.11 -1.26 -19.58
N PRO A 23 -9.11 -0.39 -19.79
CA PRO A 23 -8.97 1.03 -19.48
C PRO A 23 -8.78 1.23 -17.98
N ARG A 24 -7.82 2.08 -17.64
CA ARG A 24 -7.56 2.45 -16.23
C ARG A 24 -8.78 3.12 -15.63
N ARG A 25 -9.02 2.82 -14.36
CA ARG A 25 -10.14 3.37 -13.61
C ARG A 25 -9.67 3.99 -12.32
N CYS A 26 -10.29 5.09 -11.95
CA CYS A 26 -10.07 5.74 -10.67
C CYS A 26 -10.40 4.75 -9.54
N PRO A 27 -9.48 4.49 -8.58
CA PRO A 27 -9.70 3.52 -7.51
C PRO A 27 -10.85 3.91 -6.56
N PHE A 28 -11.20 5.19 -6.50
CA PHE A 28 -12.20 5.70 -5.57
C PHE A 28 -13.62 5.77 -6.14
N CYS A 29 -13.81 6.16 -7.41
CA CYS A 29 -15.12 6.31 -8.03
C CYS A 29 -15.36 5.37 -9.23
N ASN A 30 -14.35 4.61 -9.66
CA ASN A 30 -14.39 3.69 -10.79
C ASN A 30 -14.59 4.36 -12.17
N GLN A 31 -14.54 5.69 -12.26
CA GLN A 31 -14.58 6.42 -13.52
C GLN A 31 -13.32 6.16 -14.35
N HIS A 32 -13.45 6.14 -15.68
CA HIS A 32 -12.29 6.03 -16.56
C HIS A 32 -11.33 7.19 -16.37
N ILE A 33 -10.03 6.91 -16.39
CA ILE A 33 -8.94 7.87 -16.29
C ILE A 33 -7.93 7.65 -17.40
N GLY A 34 -7.16 8.67 -17.71
CA GLY A 34 -6.10 8.60 -18.70
C GLY A 34 -4.99 7.62 -18.28
N SER A 35 -4.22 7.14 -19.26
CA SER A 35 -3.17 6.14 -19.03
C SER A 35 -2.06 6.59 -18.06
N LYS A 36 -1.84 7.89 -17.95
CA LYS A 36 -0.86 8.51 -17.03
C LYS A 36 -1.46 8.96 -15.70
N GLU A 37 -2.78 8.95 -15.57
CA GLU A 37 -3.45 9.37 -14.35
C GLU A 37 -3.54 8.23 -13.34
N LEU A 38 -3.39 8.55 -12.07
CA LEU A 38 -3.55 7.63 -10.94
C LEU A 38 -4.92 7.76 -10.29
N ILE A 39 -5.54 8.95 -10.43
CA ILE A 39 -6.81 9.35 -9.81
C ILE A 39 -7.50 10.36 -10.74
N CYS A 40 -8.82 10.40 -10.78
CA CYS A 40 -9.54 11.43 -11.52
C CYS A 40 -9.54 12.76 -10.75
N ALA A 41 -9.54 13.87 -11.47
CA ALA A 41 -9.53 15.22 -10.89
C ALA A 41 -10.69 15.49 -9.89
N GLY A 42 -11.84 14.83 -10.10
CA GLY A 42 -12.99 14.94 -9.19
C GLY A 42 -12.74 14.29 -7.83
N CYS A 43 -12.09 13.12 -7.79
CA CYS A 43 -11.73 12.46 -6.55
C CYS A 43 -10.54 13.16 -5.89
N GLU A 44 -9.52 13.54 -6.65
CA GLU A 44 -8.35 14.24 -6.13
C GLU A 44 -8.71 15.43 -5.26
N LYS A 45 -9.72 16.21 -5.67
CA LYS A 45 -10.21 17.38 -4.93
C LYS A 45 -11.10 17.06 -3.72
N LYS A 46 -11.67 15.84 -3.66
CA LYS A 46 -12.70 15.48 -2.67
C LYS A 46 -12.24 14.44 -1.64
N LEU A 47 -11.06 13.84 -1.85
CA LEU A 47 -10.56 12.87 -0.89
C LEU A 47 -10.29 13.50 0.47
N PRO A 48 -10.56 12.76 1.55
CA PRO A 48 -10.34 13.22 2.92
C PRO A 48 -8.85 13.14 3.27
N TYR A 49 -8.06 14.05 2.72
CA TYR A 49 -6.62 14.13 3.04
C TYR A 49 -6.43 14.51 4.51
N THR A 50 -5.45 13.88 5.13
CA THR A 50 -5.11 14.15 6.53
C THR A 50 -4.39 15.49 6.72
N GLY A 51 -3.65 15.96 5.71
CA GLY A 51 -2.90 17.21 5.75
C GLY A 51 -2.00 17.29 6.99
N ASP A 52 -2.04 18.40 7.72
CA ASP A 52 -1.25 18.64 8.93
C ASP A 52 -1.52 17.65 10.08
N ARG A 53 -2.55 16.78 9.94
CA ARG A 53 -2.91 15.73 10.89
C ARG A 53 -2.50 14.34 10.42
N ALA A 54 -1.64 14.25 9.40
CA ALA A 54 -1.16 13.00 8.86
C ALA A 54 -0.41 12.16 9.91
N VAL A 55 0.33 12.79 10.82
CA VAL A 55 1.12 12.14 11.86
C VAL A 55 0.40 12.07 13.19
N ARG A 56 0.48 10.91 13.82
CA ARG A 56 0.12 10.68 15.22
C ARG A 56 1.31 10.07 15.95
N GLN A 57 1.65 10.64 17.13
CA GLN A 57 2.61 10.04 18.04
C GLN A 57 1.94 8.92 18.84
N THR A 58 2.60 7.78 18.93
CA THR A 58 2.18 6.62 19.74
C THR A 58 3.29 6.22 20.70
N SER A 59 3.01 5.32 21.64
CA SER A 59 4.01 4.80 22.58
C SER A 59 5.13 3.99 21.92
N TRP A 60 4.94 3.54 20.69
CA TRP A 60 5.89 2.70 19.94
C TRP A 60 6.44 3.38 18.67
N GLY A 61 6.06 4.63 18.40
CA GLY A 61 6.61 5.41 17.30
C GLY A 61 5.61 6.36 16.66
N ARG A 62 6.04 7.01 15.59
CA ARG A 62 5.19 7.85 14.74
C ARG A 62 4.40 6.98 13.76
N VAL A 63 3.14 7.33 13.54
CA VAL A 63 2.26 6.72 12.53
C VAL A 63 1.76 7.83 11.62
N ALA A 64 1.81 7.62 10.32
CA ALA A 64 1.27 8.55 9.34
C ALA A 64 0.33 7.84 8.36
N ALA A 65 -0.67 8.57 7.89
CA ALA A 65 -1.58 8.10 6.84
C ALA A 65 -1.94 9.28 5.92
N PRO A 66 -1.95 9.10 4.59
CA PRO A 66 -2.26 10.18 3.66
C PRO A 66 -3.75 10.56 3.64
N LEU A 67 -4.63 9.63 4.02
CA LEU A 67 -6.08 9.77 3.91
C LEU A 67 -6.77 9.25 5.18
N TYR A 68 -7.90 9.87 5.55
CA TYR A 68 -8.81 9.28 6.52
C TYR A 68 -9.50 8.05 5.92
N TYR A 69 -9.66 7.00 6.74
CA TYR A 69 -10.31 5.75 6.35
C TYR A 69 -11.82 5.85 6.41
N GLU A 70 -12.41 6.56 5.46
CA GLU A 70 -13.86 6.79 5.39
C GLU A 70 -14.37 6.72 3.94
N ASP A 71 -15.65 6.59 3.77
CA ASP A 71 -16.40 6.66 2.49
C ASP A 71 -15.72 5.99 1.28
N ALA A 72 -15.28 6.80 0.33
CA ALA A 72 -14.65 6.34 -0.92
C ALA A 72 -13.31 5.65 -0.66
N VAL A 73 -12.53 6.14 0.30
CA VAL A 73 -11.24 5.55 0.68
C VAL A 73 -11.46 4.16 1.28
N ARG A 74 -12.40 4.04 2.23
CA ARG A 74 -12.77 2.75 2.83
C ARG A 74 -13.20 1.74 1.76
N ARG A 75 -14.07 2.15 0.82
CA ARG A 75 -14.51 1.26 -0.28
C ARG A 75 -13.33 0.82 -1.15
N ALA A 76 -12.46 1.75 -1.55
CA ALA A 76 -11.30 1.46 -2.40
C ALA A 76 -10.33 0.46 -1.73
N ILE A 77 -10.03 0.64 -0.45
CA ILE A 77 -9.18 -0.28 0.31
C ILE A 77 -9.84 -1.65 0.49
N LEU A 78 -11.14 -1.71 0.74
CA LEU A 78 -11.88 -2.99 0.83
C LEU A 78 -11.92 -3.72 -0.53
N ASP A 79 -12.09 -3.00 -1.64
CA ASP A 79 -12.04 -3.56 -2.98
C ASP A 79 -10.64 -4.10 -3.33
N PHE A 80 -9.58 -3.37 -2.98
CA PHE A 80 -8.21 -3.83 -3.06
C PHE A 80 -7.99 -5.09 -2.21
N LYS A 81 -8.43 -5.07 -0.95
CA LYS A 81 -8.21 -6.14 0.04
C LYS A 81 -8.98 -7.43 -0.25
N PHE A 82 -10.22 -7.33 -0.72
CA PHE A 82 -11.12 -8.47 -0.82
C PHE A 82 -11.55 -8.84 -2.24
N LYS A 83 -11.46 -7.92 -3.19
CA LYS A 83 -11.82 -8.16 -4.60
C LYS A 83 -10.61 -8.21 -5.53
N GLY A 84 -9.39 -8.09 -4.99
CA GLY A 84 -8.16 -8.13 -5.79
C GLY A 84 -8.05 -7.00 -6.84
N ARG A 85 -8.67 -5.84 -6.59
CA ARG A 85 -8.61 -4.70 -7.50
C ARG A 85 -7.26 -4.00 -7.45
N MET A 86 -6.25 -4.63 -8.06
CA MET A 86 -4.86 -4.17 -8.06
C MET A 86 -4.63 -2.87 -8.84
N GLY A 87 -5.58 -2.45 -9.70
CA GLY A 87 -5.46 -1.22 -10.49
C GLY A 87 -5.31 0.07 -9.65
N GLY A 88 -5.71 0.06 -8.39
CA GLY A 88 -5.50 1.17 -7.46
C GLY A 88 -4.12 1.23 -6.82
N LEU A 89 -3.33 0.16 -6.91
CA LEU A 89 -2.04 0.05 -6.22
C LEU A 89 -1.06 1.19 -6.55
N PRO A 90 -0.88 1.63 -7.81
CA PRO A 90 -0.01 2.76 -8.11
C PRO A 90 -0.45 4.06 -7.43
N CYS A 91 -1.78 4.30 -7.34
CA CYS A 91 -2.33 5.46 -6.63
C CYS A 91 -2.05 5.38 -5.13
N PHE A 92 -2.34 4.25 -4.51
CA PHE A 92 -2.10 4.05 -3.08
C PHE A 92 -0.62 4.14 -2.73
N GLY A 93 0.25 3.54 -3.55
CA GLY A 93 1.70 3.62 -3.40
C GLY A 93 2.23 5.05 -3.47
N SER A 94 1.82 5.81 -4.49
CA SER A 94 2.23 7.21 -4.65
C SER A 94 1.75 8.10 -3.49
N LEU A 95 0.48 7.95 -3.05
CA LEU A 95 -0.04 8.68 -1.89
C LEU A 95 0.73 8.35 -0.61
N THR A 96 1.01 7.06 -0.39
CA THR A 96 1.75 6.60 0.80
C THR A 96 3.21 7.05 0.75
N ALA A 97 3.86 6.99 -0.42
CA ALA A 97 5.24 7.41 -0.60
C ALA A 97 5.41 8.91 -0.34
N ARG A 98 4.49 9.73 -0.87
CA ARG A 98 4.50 11.17 -0.61
C ARG A 98 4.32 11.46 0.89
N CYS A 99 3.32 10.86 1.53
CA CYS A 99 3.10 11.01 2.96
C CYS A 99 4.34 10.58 3.78
N ALA A 100 4.96 9.47 3.42
CA ALA A 100 6.14 8.98 4.10
C ALA A 100 7.35 9.93 3.91
N ALA A 101 7.51 10.51 2.72
CA ALA A 101 8.57 11.48 2.45
C ALA A 101 8.37 12.79 3.23
N GLU A 102 7.14 13.30 3.26
CA GLU A 102 6.77 14.52 3.99
C GLU A 102 6.94 14.35 5.50
N GLU A 103 6.55 13.20 6.06
CA GLU A 103 6.43 13.02 7.50
C GLU A 103 7.65 12.34 8.16
N PHE A 104 8.39 11.53 7.41
CA PHE A 104 9.54 10.80 7.93
C PHE A 104 10.88 11.20 7.29
N GLY A 105 10.87 11.96 6.18
CA GLY A 105 12.06 12.54 5.58
C GLY A 105 13.20 11.56 5.23
N GLY A 106 12.87 10.27 5.09
CA GLY A 106 13.89 9.23 4.89
C GLY A 106 14.61 8.80 6.16
N GLU A 107 14.12 9.14 7.35
CA GLU A 107 14.71 8.80 8.65
C GLU A 107 14.54 7.31 9.03
N PHE A 108 14.72 6.40 8.06
CA PHE A 108 14.67 4.95 8.27
C PHE A 108 15.72 4.25 7.38
N ASP A 109 16.11 3.07 7.80
CA ASP A 109 17.17 2.29 7.14
C ASP A 109 16.60 1.28 6.15
N ALA A 110 15.32 0.91 6.28
CA ALA A 110 14.63 0.00 5.37
C ALA A 110 13.09 0.11 5.49
N ILE A 111 12.41 -0.42 4.48
CA ILE A 111 10.95 -0.50 4.40
C ILE A 111 10.54 -1.96 4.59
N THR A 112 9.52 -2.19 5.41
CA THR A 112 8.94 -3.50 5.68
C THR A 112 7.41 -3.41 5.70
N TRP A 113 6.72 -4.52 5.83
CA TRP A 113 5.26 -4.57 5.84
C TRP A 113 4.71 -5.46 6.94
N VAL A 114 3.44 -5.28 7.29
CA VAL A 114 2.70 -6.18 8.19
C VAL A 114 2.19 -7.37 7.39
N PRO A 115 2.77 -8.58 7.54
CA PRO A 115 2.41 -9.72 6.70
C PRO A 115 1.06 -10.32 7.09
N VAL A 116 0.33 -10.84 6.11
CA VAL A 116 -0.87 -11.66 6.35
C VAL A 116 -0.50 -13.10 6.71
N SER A 117 -1.41 -13.84 7.37
CA SER A 117 -1.20 -15.26 7.65
C SER A 117 -1.13 -16.09 6.35
N ARG A 118 -0.41 -17.24 6.40
CA ARG A 118 -0.33 -18.18 5.26
C ARG A 118 -1.71 -18.62 4.77
N LYS A 119 -2.67 -18.79 5.67
CA LYS A 119 -4.05 -19.15 5.31
C LYS A 119 -4.74 -18.03 4.55
N ARG A 120 -4.60 -16.77 5.00
CA ARG A 120 -5.13 -15.60 4.29
C ARG A 120 -4.46 -15.39 2.95
N LEU A 121 -3.13 -15.55 2.88
CA LEU A 121 -2.38 -15.45 1.63
C LEU A 121 -2.87 -16.46 0.60
N ARG A 122 -3.06 -17.73 0.99
CA ARG A 122 -3.63 -18.77 0.10
C ARG A 122 -5.05 -18.44 -0.36
N LYS A 123 -5.89 -17.90 0.54
CA LYS A 123 -7.28 -17.52 0.21
C LYS A 123 -7.36 -16.29 -0.71
N ARG A 124 -6.49 -15.30 -0.51
CA ARG A 124 -6.53 -14.02 -1.24
C ARG A 124 -5.66 -14.02 -2.50
N GLY A 125 -4.64 -14.88 -2.54
CA GLY A 125 -3.65 -14.95 -3.61
C GLY A 125 -2.51 -13.93 -3.50
N PHE A 126 -2.63 -12.93 -2.60
CA PHE A 126 -1.64 -11.87 -2.44
C PHE A 126 -1.66 -11.25 -1.03
N ASP A 127 -0.54 -10.59 -0.68
CA ASP A 127 -0.37 -9.82 0.55
C ASP A 127 -0.43 -8.33 0.23
N GLN A 128 -1.48 -7.66 0.68
CA GLN A 128 -1.78 -6.26 0.36
C GLN A 128 -0.69 -5.32 0.84
N ALA A 129 -0.28 -5.47 2.11
CA ALA A 129 0.72 -4.61 2.71
C ALA A 129 2.09 -4.77 2.02
N ARG A 130 2.44 -6.00 1.60
CA ARG A 130 3.64 -6.26 0.80
C ARG A 130 3.62 -5.54 -0.54
N TYR A 131 2.50 -5.62 -1.28
CA TYR A 131 2.37 -4.92 -2.56
C TYR A 131 2.40 -3.41 -2.40
N LEU A 132 1.77 -2.88 -1.33
CA LEU A 132 1.80 -1.47 -1.01
C LEU A 132 3.22 -1.01 -0.66
N ALA A 133 3.94 -1.76 0.19
CA ALA A 133 5.35 -1.52 0.50
C ALA A 133 6.23 -1.56 -0.76
N GLY A 134 6.01 -2.54 -1.65
CA GLY A 134 6.71 -2.63 -2.93
C GLY A 134 6.46 -1.42 -3.83
N SER A 135 5.20 -0.97 -3.93
CA SER A 135 4.85 0.22 -4.71
C SER A 135 5.48 1.49 -4.14
N LEU A 136 5.56 1.60 -2.82
CA LEU A 136 6.26 2.70 -2.13
C LEU A 136 7.77 2.63 -2.39
N CYS A 137 8.36 1.44 -2.35
CA CYS A 137 9.78 1.23 -2.58
C CYS A 137 10.23 1.63 -3.99
N VAL A 138 9.35 1.55 -4.99
CA VAL A 138 9.63 2.00 -6.37
C VAL A 138 9.97 3.49 -6.40
N GLU A 139 9.25 4.32 -5.64
CA GLU A 139 9.48 5.78 -5.56
C GLU A 139 10.85 6.12 -4.95
N TRP A 140 11.40 5.23 -4.11
CA TRP A 140 12.66 5.44 -3.40
C TRP A 140 13.79 4.55 -3.89
N HIS A 141 13.58 3.79 -4.97
CA HIS A 141 14.57 2.92 -5.59
C HIS A 141 15.22 1.93 -4.61
N VAL A 142 14.41 1.36 -3.71
CA VAL A 142 14.83 0.35 -2.72
C VAL A 142 13.94 -0.89 -2.82
N GLU A 143 14.35 -1.99 -2.17
CA GLU A 143 13.55 -3.21 -2.08
C GLU A 143 12.93 -3.36 -0.69
N PRO A 144 11.66 -3.81 -0.58
CA PRO A 144 11.05 -4.08 0.71
C PRO A 144 11.69 -5.29 1.37
N GLN A 145 11.95 -5.20 2.68
CA GLN A 145 12.60 -6.26 3.45
C GLN A 145 11.57 -7.03 4.29
N GLU A 146 11.59 -8.36 4.22
CA GLU A 146 10.80 -9.21 5.11
C GLU A 146 11.46 -9.21 6.50
N THR A 147 10.80 -8.60 7.48
CA THR A 147 11.27 -8.54 8.87
C THR A 147 10.34 -9.24 9.84
N LEU A 148 9.12 -9.50 9.42
CA LEU A 148 8.07 -10.11 10.22
C LEU A 148 7.43 -11.29 9.49
N ARG A 149 7.04 -12.30 10.27
CA ARG A 149 6.18 -13.39 9.81
C ARG A 149 4.99 -13.55 10.73
N LYS A 150 3.79 -13.64 10.16
CA LYS A 150 2.58 -13.92 10.93
C LYS A 150 2.47 -15.41 11.18
N ILE A 151 2.55 -15.81 12.45
CA ILE A 151 2.53 -17.22 12.88
C ILE A 151 1.15 -17.71 13.33
N LEU A 152 0.25 -16.79 13.75
CA LEU A 152 -1.11 -17.12 14.15
C LEU A 152 -2.13 -16.63 13.13
N ASP A 153 -3.14 -17.45 12.81
CA ASP A 153 -4.27 -17.08 11.96
C ASP A 153 -5.47 -16.66 12.83
N ASN A 154 -5.32 -15.57 13.54
CA ASN A 154 -6.35 -15.00 14.41
C ASN A 154 -7.47 -14.27 13.62
N PRO A 155 -8.63 -13.97 14.24
CA PRO A 155 -9.72 -13.26 13.62
C PRO A 155 -9.31 -11.92 12.98
N PRO A 156 -10.07 -11.43 11.97
CA PRO A 156 -9.83 -10.09 11.41
C PRO A 156 -9.99 -9.01 12.47
N GLN A 157 -9.08 -8.04 12.49
CA GLN A 157 -9.14 -6.87 13.39
C GLN A 157 -10.42 -6.05 13.23
N SER A 158 -10.96 -6.00 11.98
CA SER A 158 -12.19 -5.27 11.66
C SER A 158 -13.47 -5.80 12.32
N GLY A 159 -13.41 -6.99 12.92
CA GLY A 159 -14.52 -7.58 13.67
C GLY A 159 -14.40 -7.40 15.19
N LEU A 160 -13.36 -6.70 15.67
CA LEU A 160 -13.13 -6.48 17.10
C LEU A 160 -13.59 -5.08 17.50
N GLU A 161 -14.40 -5.02 18.58
CA GLU A 161 -15.12 -3.80 18.96
C GLU A 161 -14.21 -2.75 19.62
N ASP A 162 -13.26 -3.17 20.44
CA ASP A 162 -12.44 -2.25 21.23
C ASP A 162 -10.92 -2.37 20.94
N ALA A 163 -10.16 -1.39 21.45
CA ALA A 163 -8.72 -1.31 21.27
C ALA A 163 -7.95 -2.41 22.02
N ASP A 164 -8.46 -2.85 23.16
CA ASP A 164 -7.81 -3.87 23.99
C ASP A 164 -7.97 -5.25 23.37
N ALA A 165 -9.16 -5.57 22.84
CA ALA A 165 -9.39 -6.77 22.06
C ALA A 165 -8.50 -6.83 20.80
N ARG A 166 -8.31 -5.68 20.11
CA ARG A 166 -7.39 -5.59 18.95
C ARG A 166 -5.95 -5.80 19.37
N ARG A 167 -5.52 -5.23 20.50
CA ARG A 167 -4.17 -5.42 21.04
C ARG A 167 -3.93 -6.88 21.44
N ALA A 168 -4.84 -7.48 22.16
CA ALA A 168 -4.78 -8.89 22.55
C ALA A 168 -4.72 -9.83 21.34
N ASN A 169 -5.47 -9.50 20.27
CA ASN A 169 -5.52 -10.28 19.05
C ASN A 169 -4.20 -10.28 18.26
N VAL A 170 -3.33 -9.30 18.42
CA VAL A 170 -2.02 -9.25 17.73
C VAL A 170 -0.87 -9.72 18.61
N LEU A 171 -1.07 -9.80 19.91
CA LEU A 171 -0.02 -10.22 20.84
C LEU A 171 0.42 -11.65 20.53
N GLY A 172 1.73 -11.84 20.30
CA GLY A 172 2.29 -13.14 19.94
C GLY A 172 1.91 -13.66 18.55
N ALA A 173 1.23 -12.85 17.72
CA ALA A 173 0.80 -13.28 16.39
C ALA A 173 1.90 -13.17 15.32
N TYR A 174 2.99 -12.50 15.64
CA TYR A 174 4.11 -12.25 14.73
C TYR A 174 5.43 -12.66 15.36
N GLU A 175 6.36 -13.13 14.54
CA GLU A 175 7.76 -13.36 14.90
C GLU A 175 8.67 -12.54 13.98
N ALA A 176 9.85 -12.18 14.49
CA ALA A 176 10.88 -11.53 13.71
C ALA A 176 11.56 -12.55 12.79
N VAL A 177 11.79 -12.17 11.53
CA VAL A 177 12.55 -12.95 10.55
C VAL A 177 13.94 -12.32 10.45
N HIS A 178 14.98 -13.14 10.62
CA HIS A 178 16.37 -12.67 10.58
C HIS A 178 16.66 -11.55 11.59
N PRO A 179 16.45 -11.78 12.91
CA PRO A 179 16.60 -10.74 13.94
C PRO A 179 17.99 -10.09 13.93
N GLU A 180 19.02 -10.81 13.50
CA GLU A 180 20.38 -10.30 13.32
C GLU A 180 20.51 -9.20 12.26
N ARG A 181 19.59 -9.18 11.29
CA ARG A 181 19.53 -8.13 10.24
C ARG A 181 18.66 -6.93 10.61
N ILE A 182 17.86 -7.09 11.66
CA ILE A 182 16.90 -6.09 12.11
C ILE A 182 17.47 -5.24 13.25
N ALA A 183 18.28 -5.86 14.11
CA ALA A 183 18.81 -5.22 15.31
C ALA A 183 19.50 -3.88 15.00
N GLY A 184 19.11 -2.83 15.74
CA GLY A 184 19.67 -1.50 15.63
C GLY A 184 19.22 -0.69 14.41
N LYS A 185 18.32 -1.20 13.57
CA LYS A 185 17.80 -0.51 12.38
C LYS A 185 16.45 0.13 12.66
N ARG A 186 16.21 1.26 11.99
CA ARG A 186 14.92 1.92 11.94
C ARG A 186 14.16 1.45 10.71
N PHE A 187 12.93 1.02 10.89
CA PHE A 187 12.08 0.53 9.79
C PHE A 187 10.88 1.43 9.58
N LEU A 188 10.56 1.69 8.32
CA LEU A 188 9.24 2.15 7.93
C LEU A 188 8.34 0.91 7.74
N LEU A 189 7.41 0.71 8.68
CA LEU A 189 6.44 -0.39 8.63
C LEU A 189 5.19 0.05 7.88
N VAL A 190 4.85 -0.67 6.82
CA VAL A 190 3.70 -0.38 5.94
C VAL A 190 2.56 -1.34 6.22
N ASP A 191 1.34 -0.80 6.33
CA ASP A 191 0.09 -1.58 6.37
C ASP A 191 -0.99 -0.90 5.52
N ASP A 192 -2.09 -1.60 5.24
CA ASP A 192 -3.20 -1.10 4.42
C ASP A 192 -4.24 -0.27 5.22
N ILE A 193 -4.27 -0.35 6.56
CA ILE A 193 -5.16 0.42 7.47
C ILE A 193 -4.47 0.65 8.80
#